data_c22cdddc86ea85e45a4ac4adc549f713
#
_entry.id   c22cdddc86ea85e45a4ac4adc549f713
#
_cell.length_a   1.000
_cell.length_b   1.000
_cell.length_c   1.000
_cell.angle_alpha   90.00
_cell.angle_beta   90.00
_cell.angle_gamma   90.00
#
_symmetry.space_group_name_H-M   'P 1'
#
loop_
_entity.id
_entity.type
_entity.pdbx_description
1 polymer ?
#
loop_
_entity_poly.entity_id
_entity_poly.type
_entity_poly.pdbx_seq_one_letter_code
_entity_poly.pdbx_strand_id
1 'polypeptide(L)'
;MPHITRLPPVSGIFTPDMSPALSERLTPSAPISPYLGYIRPQQDSAAKENGDRLVSEMQAHILADFEKNERYCAAHPEDHIDKMVHVSTFAIVGDVLYMTYYANTGTDAEDPAYQEARFAFCPIHGAAAEDVTLDTDKMVILRLQKAGDTLDGRRIDRVYDTILLRREDDADTLYLLWTASADGLYYRFYCTYRISTATLSAIRPNRFRVGDVENDFSIRGMIGALSANGLAHKPMWSDIGIMQKLSTRVENGETWYYTGAYSGNFNCIIKSRDLVTWEYVAAPAFTNESLWENAVYVVGDKCWYFVRQDECMQGFLTAYDLQTGMWAVPTLVRDAQSRSDFIWYNGALYLIHAPIDRNGFGILRIDRKNPAASRPVAVADMHDSLFYPYTDLYGDYAYMSYTVARKHIRLTRFPLAAYLG
;
A
#
# COMPACT_ATOMS: atom_id res chain seq x y z
N MET A 1 1.17 27.71 -3.84
CA MET A 1 0.84 26.49 -4.59
C MET A 1 1.33 26.73 -6.01
N PRO A 2 2.18 25.87 -6.60
CA PRO A 2 2.53 26.03 -8.00
C PRO A 2 1.27 25.79 -8.83
N HIS A 3 1.01 26.69 -9.77
CA HIS A 3 -0.03 26.51 -10.78
C HIS A 3 0.27 25.26 -11.61
N ILE A 4 -0.50 24.19 -11.41
CA ILE A 4 -0.44 23.03 -12.30
C ILE A 4 -1.10 23.49 -13.60
N THR A 5 -0.29 23.72 -14.63
CA THR A 5 -0.79 23.97 -15.97
C THR A 5 -1.50 22.70 -16.43
N ARG A 6 -2.82 22.75 -16.57
CA ARG A 6 -3.59 21.66 -17.16
C ARG A 6 -3.04 21.42 -18.57
N LEU A 7 -2.42 20.27 -18.75
CA LEU A 7 -2.05 19.83 -20.08
C LEU A 7 -3.32 19.59 -20.91
N PRO A 8 -3.30 19.89 -22.21
CA PRO A 8 -4.47 19.73 -23.06
C PRO A 8 -4.94 18.26 -23.08
N PRO A 9 -6.24 18.02 -23.26
CA PRO A 9 -6.77 16.68 -23.20
C PRO A 9 -6.19 15.80 -24.30
N VAL A 10 -5.60 14.73 -23.87
CA VAL A 10 -5.49 13.39 -24.46
C VAL A 10 -4.75 13.18 -25.77
N SER A 11 -4.67 14.09 -26.70
CA SER A 11 -3.88 13.89 -27.91
C SER A 11 -2.37 14.07 -27.64
N GLY A 12 -1.79 13.15 -26.91
CA GLY A 12 -0.36 13.21 -26.57
C GLY A 12 0.00 12.63 -25.21
N ILE A 13 -0.92 11.94 -24.58
CA ILE A 13 -0.73 11.33 -23.26
C ILE A 13 0.11 10.04 -23.34
N PHE A 14 0.43 9.58 -24.51
CA PHE A 14 1.17 8.34 -24.66
C PHE A 14 2.66 8.59 -24.46
N THR A 15 3.19 8.05 -23.38
CA THR A 15 4.63 8.02 -23.15
C THR A 15 5.29 6.98 -24.07
N PRO A 16 6.62 7.03 -24.24
CA PRO A 16 7.36 6.07 -25.06
C PRO A 16 7.14 4.58 -24.71
N ASP A 17 6.61 4.30 -23.51
CA ASP A 17 6.35 2.92 -23.08
C ASP A 17 5.08 2.30 -23.69
N MET A 18 4.26 3.10 -24.38
CA MET A 18 3.14 2.56 -25.14
C MET A 18 3.60 2.17 -26.54
N SER A 19 3.27 0.94 -26.94
CA SER A 19 3.68 0.48 -28.28
C SER A 19 3.14 1.40 -29.36
N PRO A 20 3.92 1.70 -30.43
CA PRO A 20 3.46 2.49 -31.56
C PRO A 20 2.14 1.98 -32.16
N ALA A 21 1.93 0.67 -32.16
CA ALA A 21 0.71 0.04 -32.64
C ALA A 21 -0.55 0.43 -31.84
N LEU A 22 -0.40 0.79 -30.55
CA LEU A 22 -1.52 1.25 -29.73
C LEU A 22 -1.80 2.73 -29.99
N SER A 23 -0.76 3.55 -30.14
CA SER A 23 -0.90 4.97 -30.50
C SER A 23 -1.51 5.15 -31.89
N GLU A 24 -1.16 4.30 -32.85
CA GLU A 24 -1.75 4.31 -34.21
C GLU A 24 -3.23 3.90 -34.19
N ARG A 25 -3.64 2.97 -33.33
CA ARG A 25 -5.04 2.57 -33.18
C ARG A 25 -5.90 3.61 -32.45
N LEU A 26 -5.26 4.56 -31.77
CA LEU A 26 -5.92 5.62 -31.01
C LEU A 26 -5.85 6.98 -31.70
N THR A 27 -5.47 7.06 -32.99
CA THR A 27 -5.64 8.28 -33.80
C THR A 27 -7.12 8.42 -34.18
N PRO A 28 -7.91 9.26 -33.50
CA PRO A 28 -9.34 9.22 -33.66
C PRO A 28 -9.82 10.24 -34.68
N SER A 29 -10.80 9.83 -35.46
CA SER A 29 -11.75 10.71 -36.12
C SER A 29 -12.89 11.19 -35.17
N ALA A 30 -12.93 10.73 -33.91
CA ALA A 30 -13.89 11.13 -32.89
C ALA A 30 -13.22 11.01 -31.49
N PRO A 31 -13.62 11.79 -30.49
CA PRO A 31 -13.10 11.65 -29.14
C PRO A 31 -13.46 10.27 -28.57
N ILE A 32 -12.47 9.39 -28.53
CA ILE A 32 -12.60 8.09 -27.87
C ILE A 32 -12.36 8.34 -26.38
N SER A 33 -13.26 7.85 -25.53
CA SER A 33 -13.00 7.83 -24.08
C SER A 33 -11.73 7.02 -23.84
N PRO A 34 -10.73 7.58 -23.15
CA PRO A 34 -9.51 6.84 -22.80
C PRO A 34 -9.74 5.72 -21.79
N TYR A 35 -10.99 5.51 -21.37
CA TYR A 35 -11.37 4.56 -20.32
C TYR A 35 -12.41 3.56 -20.84
N LEU A 36 -12.30 2.30 -20.41
CA LEU A 36 -13.28 1.26 -20.74
C LEU A 36 -14.66 1.52 -20.13
N GLY A 37 -14.74 2.28 -19.04
CA GLY A 37 -15.99 2.59 -18.36
C GLY A 37 -15.77 3.07 -16.93
N TYR A 38 -16.88 3.13 -16.20
CA TYR A 38 -16.93 3.62 -14.83
C TYR A 38 -17.60 2.61 -13.92
N ILE A 39 -16.95 2.31 -12.81
CA ILE A 39 -17.53 1.57 -11.70
C ILE A 39 -17.93 2.60 -10.63
N ARG A 40 -19.14 2.47 -10.09
CA ARG A 40 -19.69 3.37 -9.06
C ARG A 40 -20.12 2.57 -7.84
N PRO A 41 -19.22 2.20 -6.94
CA PRO A 41 -19.52 1.32 -5.82
C PRO A 41 -20.65 1.84 -4.94
N GLN A 42 -20.67 3.13 -4.68
CA GLN A 42 -21.66 3.78 -3.79
C GLN A 42 -23.12 3.77 -4.32
N GLN A 43 -23.33 3.37 -5.57
CA GLN A 43 -24.67 3.28 -6.16
C GLN A 43 -25.30 1.88 -6.07
N ASP A 44 -24.55 0.87 -5.61
CA ASP A 44 -25.00 -0.49 -5.50
C ASP A 44 -25.68 -0.75 -4.14
N SER A 45 -27.02 -0.90 -4.15
CA SER A 45 -27.78 -1.09 -2.92
C SER A 45 -27.52 -2.43 -2.24
N ALA A 46 -27.31 -3.49 -3.03
CA ALA A 46 -27.00 -4.81 -2.48
C ALA A 46 -25.60 -4.83 -1.83
N ALA A 47 -24.64 -4.14 -2.43
CA ALA A 47 -23.33 -4.00 -1.83
C ALA A 47 -23.37 -3.15 -0.54
N LYS A 48 -24.24 -2.15 -0.43
CA LYS A 48 -24.45 -1.40 0.81
C LYS A 48 -25.04 -2.26 1.92
N GLU A 49 -26.10 -3.01 1.63
CA GLU A 49 -26.69 -3.94 2.60
C GLU A 49 -25.67 -4.99 3.08
N ASN A 50 -24.86 -5.52 2.18
CA ASN A 50 -23.78 -6.41 2.54
C ASN A 50 -22.69 -5.69 3.38
N GLY A 51 -22.41 -4.43 3.08
CA GLY A 51 -21.51 -3.58 3.83
C GLY A 51 -21.97 -3.35 5.27
N ASP A 52 -23.25 -3.06 5.49
CA ASP A 52 -23.82 -2.87 6.84
C ASP A 52 -23.67 -4.14 7.70
N ARG A 53 -23.88 -5.32 7.10
CA ARG A 53 -23.63 -6.60 7.79
C ARG A 53 -22.15 -6.80 8.11
N LEU A 54 -21.28 -6.46 7.17
CA LEU A 54 -19.84 -6.55 7.35
C LEU A 54 -19.34 -5.63 8.47
N VAL A 55 -19.84 -4.40 8.54
CA VAL A 55 -19.54 -3.45 9.63
C VAL A 55 -19.92 -4.02 10.98
N SER A 56 -21.14 -4.57 11.09
CA SER A 56 -21.61 -5.20 12.32
C SER A 56 -20.71 -6.37 12.76
N GLU A 57 -20.29 -7.20 11.82
CA GLU A 57 -19.36 -8.30 12.06
C GLU A 57 -18.00 -7.80 12.54
N MET A 58 -17.43 -6.82 11.84
CA MET A 58 -16.13 -6.25 12.19
C MET A 58 -16.15 -5.57 13.57
N GLN A 59 -17.24 -4.90 13.92
CA GLN A 59 -17.40 -4.27 15.23
C GLN A 59 -17.52 -5.30 16.35
N ALA A 60 -18.17 -6.43 16.10
CA ALA A 60 -18.26 -7.53 17.05
C ALA A 60 -16.90 -8.24 17.25
N HIS A 61 -16.01 -8.15 16.28
CA HIS A 61 -14.71 -8.84 16.27
C HIS A 61 -13.53 -7.87 16.19
N ILE A 62 -13.59 -6.76 16.94
CA ILE A 62 -12.42 -5.91 17.17
C ILE A 62 -11.47 -6.68 18.07
N LEU A 63 -10.30 -7.04 17.53
CA LEU A 63 -9.27 -7.77 18.24
C LEU A 63 -8.39 -6.85 19.08
N ALA A 64 -8.13 -5.64 18.58
CA ALA A 64 -7.42 -4.61 19.27
C ALA A 64 -7.83 -3.23 18.75
N ASP A 65 -7.92 -2.31 19.68
CA ASP A 65 -7.92 -0.88 19.43
C ASP A 65 -6.67 -0.32 20.12
N PHE A 66 -5.63 -0.09 19.34
CA PHE A 66 -4.36 0.47 19.82
C PHE A 66 -4.55 1.97 20.07
N GLU A 67 -5.43 2.28 21.01
CA GLU A 67 -5.69 3.63 21.42
C GLU A 67 -4.49 4.16 22.16
N LYS A 68 -3.74 5.06 21.52
CA LYS A 68 -2.66 5.85 22.14
C LYS A 68 -1.71 5.09 23.07
N ASN A 69 -1.75 3.78 23.04
CA ASN A 69 -1.00 2.95 23.99
C ASN A 69 -1.08 3.41 25.45
N GLU A 70 -2.24 3.86 25.92
CA GLU A 70 -2.38 4.41 27.27
C GLU A 70 -1.88 3.43 28.33
N ARG A 71 -2.15 2.13 28.15
CA ARG A 71 -1.64 1.10 29.07
C ARG A 71 -0.13 0.94 28.97
N TYR A 72 0.43 0.94 27.73
CA TYR A 72 1.86 0.90 27.54
C TYR A 72 2.54 2.13 28.15
N CYS A 73 2.03 3.32 27.88
CA CYS A 73 2.55 4.57 28.44
C CYS A 73 2.38 4.66 29.96
N ALA A 74 1.33 4.08 30.51
CA ALA A 74 1.19 3.97 31.99
C ALA A 74 2.24 3.05 32.61
N ALA A 75 2.64 1.98 31.91
CA ALA A 75 3.70 1.08 32.34
C ALA A 75 5.12 1.62 32.04
N HIS A 76 5.24 2.55 31.08
CA HIS A 76 6.50 3.15 30.63
C HIS A 76 6.35 4.68 30.58
N PRO A 77 6.29 5.34 31.74
CA PRO A 77 6.00 6.77 31.84
C PRO A 77 7.07 7.69 31.19
N GLU A 78 8.24 7.16 30.88
CA GLU A 78 9.29 7.79 30.12
C GLU A 78 8.98 7.89 28.60
N ASP A 79 8.07 7.07 28.10
CA ASP A 79 7.63 7.12 26.71
C ASP A 79 6.54 8.17 26.53
N HIS A 80 6.64 8.92 25.44
CA HIS A 80 5.66 9.94 25.12
C HIS A 80 4.37 9.32 24.57
N ILE A 81 3.24 9.86 24.99
CA ILE A 81 1.92 9.49 24.42
C ILE A 81 1.89 9.89 22.95
N ASP A 82 1.52 8.97 22.08
CA ASP A 82 1.33 9.22 20.67
C ASP A 82 0.12 10.14 20.47
N LYS A 83 0.35 11.29 19.85
CA LYS A 83 -0.72 12.25 19.50
C LYS A 83 -1.37 11.92 18.17
N MET A 84 -0.62 11.25 17.27
CA MET A 84 -1.09 10.77 15.99
C MET A 84 -0.41 9.43 15.68
N VAL A 85 -1.17 8.50 15.09
CA VAL A 85 -0.68 7.22 14.55
C VAL A 85 -1.25 6.99 13.16
N HIS A 86 -0.47 6.35 12.28
CA HIS A 86 -0.93 6.10 10.92
C HIS A 86 -0.19 4.96 10.21
N VAL A 87 -0.79 4.46 9.10
CA VAL A 87 -0.22 3.45 8.18
C VAL A 87 0.22 2.19 8.91
N SER A 88 -0.75 1.42 9.38
CA SER A 88 -0.45 0.13 9.99
C SER A 88 -0.39 -0.99 8.95
N THR A 89 0.64 -1.81 9.05
CA THR A 89 0.72 -3.11 8.36
C THR A 89 1.16 -4.16 9.34
N PHE A 90 0.68 -5.38 9.18
CA PHE A 90 0.93 -6.45 10.16
C PHE A 90 1.22 -7.79 9.49
N ALA A 91 1.78 -8.69 10.28
CA ALA A 91 1.86 -10.12 9.99
C ALA A 91 1.62 -10.91 11.28
N ILE A 92 0.92 -12.03 11.18
CA ILE A 92 0.83 -13.02 12.25
C ILE A 92 1.79 -14.15 11.92
N VAL A 93 2.72 -14.44 12.82
CA VAL A 93 3.67 -15.53 12.68
C VAL A 93 3.64 -16.36 13.97
N GLY A 94 3.21 -17.62 13.84
CA GLY A 94 2.92 -18.44 15.01
C GLY A 94 1.80 -17.84 15.85
N ASP A 95 2.09 -17.58 17.12
CA ASP A 95 1.19 -16.99 18.11
C ASP A 95 1.54 -15.53 18.44
N VAL A 96 2.20 -14.82 17.51
CA VAL A 96 2.59 -13.42 17.70
C VAL A 96 2.08 -12.57 16.54
N LEU A 97 1.43 -11.47 16.85
CA LEU A 97 1.14 -10.38 15.93
C LEU A 97 2.35 -9.43 15.89
N TYR A 98 2.83 -9.14 14.72
CA TYR A 98 3.84 -8.12 14.42
C TYR A 98 3.21 -7.02 13.61
N MET A 99 3.52 -5.75 13.92
CA MET A 99 2.94 -4.59 13.25
C MET A 99 3.96 -3.47 13.09
N THR A 100 3.93 -2.78 11.96
CA THR A 100 4.60 -1.50 11.79
C THR A 100 3.59 -0.38 11.65
N TYR A 101 3.93 0.79 12.15
CA TYR A 101 3.17 2.03 11.98
C TYR A 101 4.11 3.21 12.23
N TYR A 102 3.70 4.40 11.88
CA TYR A 102 4.38 5.60 12.35
C TYR A 102 3.51 6.40 13.31
N ALA A 103 4.17 7.09 14.22
CA ALA A 103 3.54 7.85 15.27
C ALA A 103 4.12 9.25 15.35
N ASN A 104 3.35 10.20 15.83
CA ASN A 104 3.78 11.56 16.11
C ASN A 104 3.55 11.87 17.59
N THR A 105 4.61 12.16 18.30
CA THR A 105 4.55 12.51 19.74
C THR A 105 4.48 14.02 19.97
N GLY A 106 4.75 14.84 18.95
CA GLY A 106 4.78 16.30 19.04
C GLY A 106 3.43 16.97 18.80
N THR A 107 2.71 16.54 17.78
CA THR A 107 1.43 17.13 17.36
C THR A 107 0.43 16.04 16.98
N ASP A 108 -0.86 16.39 16.93
CA ASP A 108 -1.94 15.54 16.44
C ASP A 108 -2.11 15.60 14.91
N ALA A 109 -1.28 16.39 14.24
CA ALA A 109 -1.22 16.46 12.79
C ALA A 109 -0.23 15.45 12.20
N GLU A 110 -0.43 15.09 10.94
CA GLU A 110 0.55 14.33 10.17
C GLU A 110 1.70 15.24 9.75
N ASP A 111 2.63 15.50 10.68
CA ASP A 111 3.83 16.28 10.42
C ASP A 111 5.07 15.37 10.47
N PRO A 112 5.65 15.04 9.29
CA PRO A 112 6.79 14.12 9.19
C PRO A 112 8.03 14.55 9.98
N ALA A 113 8.15 15.83 10.35
CA ALA A 113 9.25 16.34 11.15
C ALA A 113 9.21 15.90 12.62
N TYR A 114 8.08 15.39 13.10
CA TYR A 114 7.89 14.89 14.47
C TYR A 114 7.53 13.40 14.50
N GLN A 115 7.59 12.73 13.36
CA GLN A 115 7.17 11.32 13.26
C GLN A 115 8.30 10.37 13.58
N GLU A 116 7.90 9.20 14.05
CA GLU A 116 8.75 8.07 14.37
C GLU A 116 8.24 6.82 13.65
N ALA A 117 9.14 6.08 13.00
CA ALA A 117 8.85 4.73 12.53
C ALA A 117 8.87 3.75 13.71
N ARG A 118 7.83 2.96 13.85
CA ARG A 118 7.66 2.03 14.95
C ARG A 118 7.41 0.61 14.49
N PHE A 119 7.83 -0.32 15.33
CA PHE A 119 7.59 -1.75 15.21
C PHE A 119 7.04 -2.27 16.54
N ALA A 120 5.86 -2.85 16.51
CA ALA A 120 5.21 -3.42 17.68
C ALA A 120 4.95 -4.90 17.49
N PHE A 121 4.94 -5.64 18.60
CA PHE A 121 4.51 -7.03 18.58
C PHE A 121 3.88 -7.44 19.92
N CYS A 122 2.91 -8.33 19.85
CA CYS A 122 2.26 -8.88 21.06
C CYS A 122 1.76 -10.30 20.81
N PRO A 123 1.60 -11.09 21.88
CA PRO A 123 1.01 -12.42 21.78
C PRO A 123 -0.42 -12.38 21.24
N ILE A 124 -0.75 -13.35 20.39
CA ILE A 124 -2.12 -13.60 19.89
C ILE A 124 -2.50 -15.03 20.27
N HIS A 125 -3.71 -15.22 20.74
CA HIS A 125 -4.24 -16.51 21.14
C HIS A 125 -5.44 -16.87 20.28
N GLY A 126 -5.54 -18.13 19.85
CA GLY A 126 -6.65 -18.61 19.06
C GLY A 126 -6.68 -18.06 17.62
N ALA A 127 -5.54 -17.74 17.00
CA ALA A 127 -5.46 -17.06 15.70
C ALA A 127 -6.25 -17.71 14.55
N ALA A 128 -6.48 -19.03 14.62
CA ALA A 128 -7.33 -19.77 13.67
C ALA A 128 -8.72 -20.11 14.23
N ALA A 129 -9.01 -19.73 15.47
CA ALA A 129 -10.25 -20.04 16.17
C ALA A 129 -11.21 -18.84 16.22
N GLU A 130 -12.46 -19.07 16.56
CA GLU A 130 -13.48 -18.03 16.66
C GLU A 130 -13.24 -17.03 17.80
N ASP A 131 -12.49 -17.44 18.82
CA ASP A 131 -12.21 -16.68 20.06
C ASP A 131 -10.81 -16.04 20.09
N VAL A 132 -10.31 -15.60 18.94
CA VAL A 132 -9.02 -14.89 18.84
C VAL A 132 -8.97 -13.68 19.76
N THR A 133 -7.90 -13.58 20.53
CA THR A 133 -7.62 -12.44 21.42
C THR A 133 -6.16 -12.00 21.29
N LEU A 134 -5.91 -10.72 21.55
CA LEU A 134 -4.58 -10.13 21.61
C LEU A 134 -4.22 -9.77 23.04
N ASP A 135 -3.04 -10.21 23.50
CA ASP A 135 -2.52 -9.86 24.82
C ASP A 135 -1.78 -8.50 24.75
N THR A 136 -2.56 -7.42 24.61
CA THR A 136 -2.01 -6.07 24.49
C THR A 136 -1.25 -5.60 25.72
N ASP A 137 -1.46 -6.22 26.88
CA ASP A 137 -0.71 -5.91 28.11
C ASP A 137 0.76 -6.39 28.01
N LYS A 138 1.03 -7.32 27.09
CA LYS A 138 2.40 -7.80 26.77
C LYS A 138 2.95 -7.22 25.48
N MET A 139 2.34 -6.16 24.97
CA MET A 139 2.84 -5.51 23.75
C MET A 139 4.21 -4.89 24.00
N VAL A 140 5.12 -5.13 23.05
CA VAL A 140 6.42 -4.49 23.00
C VAL A 140 6.42 -3.53 21.80
N ILE A 141 6.87 -2.30 22.00
CA ILE A 141 7.00 -1.29 20.95
C ILE A 141 8.46 -0.86 20.86
N LEU A 142 9.01 -0.98 19.65
CA LEU A 142 10.36 -0.55 19.34
C LEU A 142 10.32 0.66 18.40
N ARG A 143 11.07 1.69 18.73
CA ARG A 143 11.31 2.80 17.81
C ARG A 143 12.43 2.41 16.82
N LEU A 144 12.14 2.46 15.53
CA LEU A 144 13.12 2.17 14.48
C LEU A 144 13.94 3.41 14.13
N GLN A 145 13.28 4.55 13.89
CA GLN A 145 13.92 5.81 13.53
C GLN A 145 12.97 6.98 13.82
N LYS A 146 13.52 8.14 14.13
CA LYS A 146 12.77 9.40 14.26
C LYS A 146 13.47 10.56 13.58
N ALA A 147 12.74 11.65 13.34
CA ALA A 147 13.32 12.92 12.97
C ALA A 147 14.29 13.41 14.07
N GLY A 148 15.46 13.90 13.65
CA GLY A 148 16.55 14.29 14.54
C GLY A 148 17.62 13.21 14.78
N ASP A 149 17.35 11.94 14.47
CA ASP A 149 18.37 10.89 14.51
C ASP A 149 19.48 11.15 13.47
N THR A 150 20.61 10.47 13.66
CA THR A 150 21.72 10.49 12.70
C THR A 150 21.95 9.07 12.19
N LEU A 151 22.03 8.92 10.86
CA LEU A 151 22.34 7.68 10.18
C LEU A 151 23.50 7.90 9.21
N ASP A 152 24.62 7.20 9.39
CA ASP A 152 25.84 7.33 8.58
C ASP A 152 26.31 8.78 8.43
N GLY A 153 26.24 9.55 9.52
CA GLY A 153 26.63 10.96 9.58
C GLY A 153 25.61 11.94 8.97
N ARG A 154 24.49 11.46 8.44
CA ARG A 154 23.41 12.30 7.89
C ARG A 154 22.32 12.48 8.93
N ARG A 155 21.79 13.69 9.03
CA ARG A 155 20.63 13.97 9.88
C ARG A 155 19.36 13.49 9.20
N ILE A 156 18.53 12.80 9.95
CA ILE A 156 17.16 12.42 9.54
C ILE A 156 16.24 13.62 9.82
N ASP A 157 15.61 14.15 8.77
CA ASP A 157 14.74 15.31 8.87
C ASP A 157 13.28 14.93 9.02
N ARG A 158 12.85 13.83 8.36
CA ARG A 158 11.46 13.37 8.32
C ARG A 158 11.39 11.86 8.30
N VAL A 159 10.32 11.30 8.91
CA VAL A 159 10.06 9.85 8.94
C VAL A 159 8.57 9.61 8.74
N TYR A 160 8.19 8.64 7.89
CA TYR A 160 6.80 8.23 7.66
C TYR A 160 6.70 6.95 6.81
N ASP A 161 5.48 6.52 6.49
CA ASP A 161 5.15 5.44 5.56
C ASP A 161 5.84 4.11 5.88
N THR A 162 5.60 3.61 7.10
CA THR A 162 6.13 2.31 7.54
C THR A 162 5.32 1.16 6.95
N ILE A 163 6.01 0.12 6.51
CA ILE A 163 5.38 -1.14 6.10
C ILE A 163 6.18 -2.33 6.64
N LEU A 164 5.46 -3.44 6.83
CA LEU A 164 6.02 -4.74 7.18
C LEU A 164 5.83 -5.69 6.01
N LEU A 165 6.93 -6.29 5.56
CA LEU A 165 6.91 -7.28 4.49
C LEU A 165 7.53 -8.59 5.00
N ARG A 166 7.13 -9.71 4.38
CA ARG A 166 7.63 -11.03 4.68
C ARG A 166 7.82 -11.84 3.40
N ARG A 167 8.88 -12.61 3.35
CA ARG A 167 9.08 -13.60 2.30
C ARG A 167 8.36 -14.90 2.66
N GLU A 168 7.82 -15.58 1.67
CA GLU A 168 7.16 -16.88 1.87
C GLU A 168 8.16 -18.00 2.20
N ASP A 169 9.39 -17.86 1.70
CA ASP A 169 10.48 -18.83 1.88
C ASP A 169 11.35 -18.55 3.11
N ASP A 170 11.07 -17.50 3.88
CA ASP A 170 11.78 -17.15 5.12
C ASP A 170 10.77 -16.77 6.22
N ALA A 171 10.41 -17.75 7.01
CA ALA A 171 9.47 -17.56 8.12
C ALA A 171 10.10 -16.87 9.35
N ASP A 172 11.42 -16.73 9.40
CA ASP A 172 12.15 -16.19 10.56
C ASP A 172 12.49 -14.71 10.44
N THR A 173 12.33 -14.11 9.23
CA THR A 173 12.72 -12.73 8.99
C THR A 173 11.53 -11.86 8.59
N LEU A 174 11.35 -10.75 9.32
CA LEU A 174 10.46 -9.66 8.93
C LEU A 174 11.29 -8.51 8.37
N TYR A 175 10.83 -7.93 7.28
CA TYR A 175 11.42 -6.75 6.64
C TYR A 175 10.59 -5.55 7.04
N LEU A 176 11.19 -4.61 7.74
CA LEU A 176 10.57 -3.39 8.24
C LEU A 176 11.08 -2.23 7.38
N LEU A 177 10.21 -1.61 6.60
CA LEU A 177 10.56 -0.56 5.67
C LEU A 177 9.85 0.74 6.05
N TRP A 178 10.50 1.87 5.81
CA TRP A 178 9.89 3.19 5.98
C TRP A 178 10.54 4.21 5.06
N THR A 179 9.87 5.33 4.87
CA THR A 179 10.45 6.49 4.19
C THR A 179 11.05 7.45 5.20
N ALA A 180 12.25 7.92 4.92
CA ALA A 180 12.82 9.03 5.65
C ALA A 180 13.57 9.97 4.70
N SER A 181 13.63 11.27 5.03
CA SER A 181 14.55 12.19 4.38
C SER A 181 15.80 12.33 5.23
N ALA A 182 16.96 12.29 4.55
CA ALA A 182 18.26 12.53 5.13
C ALA A 182 18.93 13.64 4.32
N ASP A 183 19.34 14.73 4.97
CA ASP A 183 19.89 15.93 4.32
C ASP A 183 18.98 16.45 3.17
N GLY A 184 17.67 16.44 3.36
CA GLY A 184 16.67 16.88 2.38
C GLY A 184 16.41 15.92 1.23
N LEU A 185 17.04 14.75 1.18
CA LEU A 185 16.81 13.72 0.17
C LEU A 185 15.97 12.57 0.75
N TYR A 186 14.93 12.17 0.02
CA TYR A 186 14.07 11.07 0.42
C TYR A 186 14.66 9.73 -0.01
N TYR A 187 14.62 8.78 0.93
CA TYR A 187 15.07 7.40 0.78
C TYR A 187 13.99 6.44 1.28
N ARG A 188 13.98 5.25 0.72
CA ARG A 188 13.33 4.10 1.35
C ARG A 188 14.40 3.35 2.16
N PHE A 189 14.23 3.35 3.49
CA PHE A 189 15.08 2.60 4.41
C PHE A 189 14.43 1.29 4.81
N TYR A 190 15.24 0.36 5.27
CA TYR A 190 14.80 -0.88 5.89
C TYR A 190 15.74 -1.31 7.01
N CYS A 191 15.21 -2.15 7.89
CA CYS A 191 15.96 -3.10 8.70
C CYS A 191 15.20 -4.43 8.70
N THR A 192 15.85 -5.49 9.16
CA THR A 192 15.20 -6.78 9.36
C THR A 192 15.06 -7.08 10.84
N TYR A 193 13.98 -7.77 11.20
CA TYR A 193 13.80 -8.35 12.52
C TYR A 193 13.83 -9.86 12.40
N ARG A 194 14.79 -10.51 13.08
CA ARG A 194 14.87 -11.96 13.15
C ARG A 194 14.08 -12.45 14.36
N ILE A 195 13.03 -13.21 14.09
CA ILE A 195 12.05 -13.66 15.09
C ILE A 195 12.71 -14.57 16.13
N SER A 196 13.47 -15.58 15.65
CA SER A 196 14.10 -16.59 16.52
C SER A 196 15.09 -16.04 17.55
N THR A 197 15.71 -14.89 17.25
CA THR A 197 16.71 -14.24 18.11
C THR A 197 16.25 -12.91 18.69
N ALA A 198 15.06 -12.44 18.32
CA ALA A 198 14.50 -11.14 18.69
C ALA A 198 15.48 -9.98 18.43
N THR A 199 16.14 -9.98 17.25
CA THR A 199 17.18 -8.99 16.93
C THR A 199 16.84 -8.17 15.70
N LEU A 200 17.12 -6.87 15.75
CA LEU A 200 17.07 -5.95 14.61
C LEU A 200 18.44 -5.87 13.94
N SER A 201 18.45 -5.83 12.61
CA SER A 201 19.66 -5.52 11.85
C SER A 201 19.95 -4.02 11.85
N ALA A 202 21.11 -3.62 11.32
CA ALA A 202 21.40 -2.22 11.01
C ALA A 202 20.42 -1.67 9.97
N ILE A 203 20.08 -0.38 10.10
CA ILE A 203 19.27 0.36 9.13
C ILE A 203 20.11 0.61 7.88
N ARG A 204 19.51 0.36 6.71
CA ARG A 204 20.12 0.57 5.40
C ARG A 204 19.11 1.11 4.39
N PRO A 205 19.52 1.83 3.33
CA PRO A 205 18.63 2.15 2.22
C PRO A 205 18.30 0.89 1.41
N ASN A 206 17.06 0.75 0.97
CA ASN A 206 16.72 -0.18 -0.10
C ASN A 206 17.46 0.22 -1.38
N ARG A 207 17.53 -0.71 -2.34
CA ARG A 207 18.13 -0.51 -3.67
C ARG A 207 17.06 -0.45 -4.72
N PHE A 208 17.26 0.37 -5.74
CA PHE A 208 16.40 0.45 -6.93
C PHE A 208 17.22 0.14 -8.17
N ARG A 209 16.75 -0.82 -8.96
CA ARG A 209 17.45 -1.31 -10.15
C ARG A 209 16.61 -1.14 -11.41
N VAL A 210 17.25 -0.69 -12.48
CA VAL A 210 16.69 -0.67 -13.84
C VAL A 210 17.75 -1.26 -14.77
N GLY A 211 17.48 -2.39 -15.38
CA GLY A 211 18.49 -3.14 -16.13
C GLY A 211 19.71 -3.44 -15.25
N ASP A 212 20.90 -3.05 -15.72
CA ASP A 212 22.17 -3.25 -15.00
C ASP A 212 22.52 -2.08 -14.05
N VAL A 213 21.71 -1.03 -14.00
CA VAL A 213 21.95 0.14 -13.17
C VAL A 213 21.22 0.02 -11.83
N GLU A 214 21.99 -0.02 -10.75
CA GLU A 214 21.49 -0.09 -9.38
C GLU A 214 21.95 1.11 -8.57
N ASN A 215 21.01 1.76 -7.89
CA ASN A 215 21.23 2.90 -7.00
C ASN A 215 20.52 2.70 -5.66
N ASP A 216 20.72 3.63 -4.72
CA ASP A 216 19.86 3.70 -3.54
C ASP A 216 18.41 3.97 -3.96
N PHE A 217 17.45 3.38 -3.27
CA PHE A 217 16.05 3.68 -3.48
C PHE A 217 15.72 5.06 -2.91
N SER A 218 16.15 6.06 -3.63
CA SER A 218 15.95 7.48 -3.37
C SER A 218 15.43 8.16 -4.64
N ILE A 219 14.84 9.34 -4.52
CA ILE A 219 14.38 10.11 -5.69
C ILE A 219 15.54 10.27 -6.70
N ARG A 220 16.72 10.67 -6.24
CA ARG A 220 17.90 10.82 -7.09
C ARG A 220 18.32 9.49 -7.72
N GLY A 221 18.30 8.41 -6.94
CA GLY A 221 18.69 7.07 -7.42
C GLY A 221 17.74 6.54 -8.46
N MET A 222 16.42 6.70 -8.24
CA MET A 222 15.38 6.31 -9.20
C MET A 222 15.52 7.07 -10.51
N ILE A 223 15.60 8.40 -10.47
CA ILE A 223 15.81 9.25 -11.65
C ILE A 223 17.08 8.83 -12.41
N GLY A 224 18.19 8.62 -11.68
CA GLY A 224 19.45 8.20 -12.27
C GLY A 224 19.37 6.87 -12.98
N ALA A 225 18.74 5.85 -12.37
CA ALA A 225 18.61 4.53 -12.95
C ALA A 225 17.66 4.52 -14.19
N LEU A 226 16.53 5.22 -14.11
CA LEU A 226 15.60 5.36 -15.24
C LEU A 226 16.25 6.09 -16.41
N SER A 227 16.88 7.23 -16.15
CA SER A 227 17.52 8.05 -17.18
C SER A 227 18.68 7.31 -17.87
N ALA A 228 19.49 6.55 -17.12
CA ALA A 228 20.59 5.77 -17.67
C ALA A 228 20.10 4.67 -18.64
N ASN A 229 18.85 4.22 -18.47
CA ASN A 229 18.20 3.25 -19.35
C ASN A 229 17.30 3.91 -20.43
N GLY A 230 17.35 5.23 -20.57
CA GLY A 230 16.54 5.97 -21.56
C GLY A 230 15.04 5.96 -21.28
N LEU A 231 14.63 5.64 -20.04
CA LEU A 231 13.22 5.60 -19.65
C LEU A 231 12.75 6.98 -19.22
N ALA A 232 11.66 7.43 -19.82
CA ALA A 232 10.96 8.63 -19.38
C ALA A 232 10.25 8.38 -18.05
N HIS A 233 10.16 9.39 -17.21
CA HIS A 233 9.44 9.34 -15.96
C HIS A 233 8.69 10.64 -15.68
N LYS A 234 7.60 10.53 -14.91
CA LYS A 234 6.89 11.71 -14.39
C LYS A 234 7.71 12.37 -13.26
N PRO A 235 7.42 13.63 -12.93
CA PRO A 235 8.12 14.32 -11.85
C PRO A 235 8.01 13.58 -10.50
N MET A 236 9.12 13.53 -9.79
CA MET A 236 9.25 12.99 -8.43
C MET A 236 9.65 14.13 -7.51
N TRP A 237 8.95 14.32 -6.39
CA TRP A 237 9.25 15.47 -5.50
C TRP A 237 9.00 15.24 -4.02
N SER A 238 8.29 14.21 -3.63
CA SER A 238 7.98 13.98 -2.22
C SER A 238 8.40 12.57 -1.79
N ASP A 239 7.75 12.06 -0.78
CA ASP A 239 7.91 10.72 -0.24
C ASP A 239 8.10 9.64 -1.31
N ILE A 240 8.71 8.57 -0.89
CA ILE A 240 8.85 7.35 -1.69
C ILE A 240 8.08 6.25 -0.98
N GLY A 241 7.01 5.76 -1.60
CA GLY A 241 6.25 4.61 -1.11
C GLY A 241 6.66 3.33 -1.82
N ILE A 242 6.85 2.27 -1.05
CA ILE A 242 6.73 0.88 -1.51
C ILE A 242 5.44 0.36 -0.89
N MET A 243 4.56 -0.25 -1.71
CA MET A 243 3.24 -0.63 -1.22
C MET A 243 3.29 -1.88 -0.34
N GLN A 244 2.34 -1.95 0.57
CA GLN A 244 2.31 -2.92 1.67
C GLN A 244 1.98 -4.35 1.25
N LYS A 245 1.36 -4.56 0.09
CA LYS A 245 0.97 -5.89 -0.37
C LYS A 245 1.98 -6.45 -1.35
N LEU A 246 2.40 -7.67 -1.08
CA LEU A 246 3.19 -8.46 -2.00
C LEU A 246 2.30 -9.48 -2.71
N SER A 247 2.58 -9.73 -3.97
CA SER A 247 2.11 -10.91 -4.68
C SER A 247 3.30 -11.66 -5.26
N THR A 248 3.23 -12.98 -5.23
CA THR A 248 4.33 -13.83 -5.67
C THR A 248 4.13 -14.36 -7.07
N ARG A 249 5.23 -14.54 -7.79
CA ARG A 249 5.28 -15.24 -9.07
C ARG A 249 6.60 -15.99 -9.19
N VAL A 250 6.53 -17.22 -9.69
CA VAL A 250 7.74 -17.98 -10.02
C VAL A 250 8.15 -17.68 -11.46
N GLU A 251 9.37 -17.19 -11.66
CA GLU A 251 9.98 -16.90 -12.95
C GLU A 251 11.31 -17.65 -13.04
N ASN A 252 11.45 -18.51 -14.04
CA ASN A 252 12.67 -19.33 -14.24
C ASN A 252 13.10 -20.13 -13.00
N GLY A 253 12.14 -20.60 -12.20
CA GLY A 253 12.41 -21.36 -10.97
C GLY A 253 12.70 -20.50 -9.73
N GLU A 254 12.71 -19.18 -9.84
CA GLU A 254 12.94 -18.25 -8.73
C GLU A 254 11.63 -17.54 -8.33
N THR A 255 11.41 -17.36 -7.04
CA THR A 255 10.26 -16.62 -6.52
C THR A 255 10.53 -15.13 -6.56
N TRP A 256 9.64 -14.39 -7.21
CA TRP A 256 9.63 -12.94 -7.29
C TRP A 256 8.44 -12.38 -6.53
N TYR A 257 8.69 -11.33 -5.77
CA TYR A 257 7.71 -10.57 -5.00
C TYR A 257 7.40 -9.27 -5.74
N TYR A 258 6.17 -9.12 -6.18
CA TYR A 258 5.70 -7.95 -6.91
C TYR A 258 4.93 -7.03 -6.00
N THR A 259 5.14 -5.73 -6.15
CA THR A 259 4.36 -4.67 -5.51
C THR A 259 4.44 -3.39 -6.33
N GLY A 260 3.84 -2.32 -5.82
CA GLY A 260 3.95 -1.00 -6.42
C GLY A 260 4.92 -0.08 -5.69
N ALA A 261 5.35 0.95 -6.39
CA ALA A 261 6.08 2.06 -5.79
C ALA A 261 5.63 3.39 -6.39
N TYR A 262 5.83 4.47 -5.64
CA TYR A 262 5.53 5.81 -6.10
C TYR A 262 6.47 6.85 -5.51
N SER A 263 6.56 8.00 -6.17
CA SER A 263 7.13 9.24 -5.64
C SER A 263 6.53 10.43 -6.40
N GLY A 264 5.80 11.28 -5.72
CA GLY A 264 5.06 12.34 -6.39
C GLY A 264 4.11 11.79 -7.47
N ASN A 265 4.23 12.26 -8.71
CA ASN A 265 3.42 11.77 -9.84
C ASN A 265 3.97 10.50 -10.49
N PHE A 266 5.17 10.07 -10.12
CA PHE A 266 5.75 8.84 -10.64
C PHE A 266 5.18 7.64 -9.89
N ASN A 267 4.70 6.68 -10.65
CA ASN A 267 4.17 5.41 -10.17
C ASN A 267 4.73 4.28 -11.00
N CYS A 268 5.03 3.15 -10.39
CA CYS A 268 5.52 1.98 -11.13
C CYS A 268 5.20 0.65 -10.42
N ILE A 269 5.26 -0.41 -11.20
CA ILE A 269 5.35 -1.78 -10.70
C ILE A 269 6.83 -2.06 -10.46
N ILE A 270 7.13 -2.65 -9.32
CA ILE A 270 8.46 -3.13 -8.95
C ILE A 270 8.40 -4.59 -8.52
N LYS A 271 9.53 -5.29 -8.62
CA LYS A 271 9.68 -6.67 -8.13
C LYS A 271 10.99 -6.86 -7.40
N SER A 272 11.04 -7.83 -6.51
CA SER A 272 12.25 -8.16 -5.74
C SER A 272 12.32 -9.66 -5.46
N ARG A 273 13.53 -10.20 -5.27
CA ARG A 273 13.75 -11.55 -4.74
C ARG A 273 14.09 -11.56 -3.26
N ASP A 274 14.61 -10.46 -2.77
CA ASP A 274 15.20 -10.34 -1.43
C ASP A 274 14.51 -9.29 -0.53
N LEU A 275 13.53 -8.54 -1.07
CA LEU A 275 12.83 -7.39 -0.45
C LEU A 275 13.78 -6.23 -0.09
N VAL A 276 15.00 -6.25 -0.61
CA VAL A 276 16.03 -5.23 -0.42
C VAL A 276 16.29 -4.48 -1.73
N THR A 277 16.56 -5.23 -2.80
CA THR A 277 16.76 -4.70 -4.14
C THR A 277 15.48 -4.83 -4.95
N TRP A 278 14.93 -3.70 -5.37
CA TRP A 278 13.69 -3.59 -6.12
C TRP A 278 13.96 -3.26 -7.57
N GLU A 279 13.56 -4.15 -8.46
CA GLU A 279 13.71 -3.99 -9.90
C GLU A 279 12.48 -3.32 -10.50
N TYR A 280 12.69 -2.30 -11.32
CA TYR A 280 11.65 -1.66 -12.11
C TYR A 280 11.06 -2.64 -13.13
N VAL A 281 9.74 -2.67 -13.22
CA VAL A 281 9.02 -3.50 -14.20
C VAL A 281 8.37 -2.60 -15.26
N ALA A 282 7.46 -1.72 -14.84
CA ALA A 282 6.74 -0.83 -15.74
C ALA A 282 6.11 0.35 -14.99
N ALA A 283 5.94 1.46 -15.66
CA ALA A 283 5.18 2.62 -15.19
C ALA A 283 3.89 2.81 -16.01
N PRO A 284 2.75 3.15 -15.37
CA PRO A 284 1.53 3.45 -16.11
C PRO A 284 1.68 4.76 -16.89
N ALA A 285 1.25 4.72 -18.14
CA ALA A 285 1.41 5.83 -19.09
C ALA A 285 0.06 6.35 -19.63
N PHE A 286 -1.04 5.99 -18.99
CA PHE A 286 -2.38 6.25 -19.49
C PHE A 286 -2.99 7.58 -19.05
N THR A 287 -2.31 8.35 -18.20
CA THR A 287 -2.79 9.66 -17.73
C THR A 287 -1.64 10.59 -17.39
N ASN A 288 -1.86 11.90 -17.55
CA ASN A 288 -0.97 12.95 -17.04
C ASN A 288 -1.41 13.49 -15.68
N GLU A 289 -2.50 12.97 -15.14
CA GLU A 289 -3.02 13.39 -13.86
C GLU A 289 -2.11 12.97 -12.70
N SER A 290 -2.27 13.64 -11.58
CA SER A 290 -1.52 13.35 -10.37
C SER A 290 -1.93 11.98 -9.80
N LEU A 291 -1.01 11.05 -9.79
CA LEU A 291 -1.19 9.72 -9.23
C LEU A 291 -0.46 9.64 -7.89
N TRP A 292 -1.00 8.85 -6.97
CA TRP A 292 -0.41 8.61 -5.66
C TRP A 292 -0.28 7.12 -5.39
N GLU A 293 -0.61 6.68 -4.20
CA GLU A 293 -0.47 5.28 -3.80
C GLU A 293 -1.19 4.36 -4.78
N ASN A 294 -0.59 3.24 -5.00
CA ASN A 294 -1.10 2.19 -5.87
C ASN A 294 -1.23 0.86 -5.13
N ALA A 295 -1.85 -0.11 -5.77
CA ALA A 295 -1.87 -1.51 -5.35
C ALA A 295 -1.55 -2.39 -6.55
N VAL A 296 -0.80 -3.45 -6.33
CA VAL A 296 -0.38 -4.40 -7.36
C VAL A 296 -0.68 -5.82 -6.90
N TYR A 297 -1.18 -6.64 -7.81
CA TYR A 297 -1.36 -8.07 -7.57
C TYR A 297 -1.20 -8.88 -8.86
N VAL A 298 -0.35 -9.90 -8.84
CA VAL A 298 -0.08 -10.74 -10.01
C VAL A 298 -1.03 -11.94 -10.03
N VAL A 299 -1.72 -12.13 -11.15
CA VAL A 299 -2.52 -13.33 -11.41
C VAL A 299 -2.18 -13.86 -12.80
N GLY A 300 -1.47 -14.99 -12.85
CA GLY A 300 -0.91 -15.53 -14.09
C GLY A 300 0.10 -14.57 -14.69
N ASP A 301 -0.12 -14.15 -15.94
CA ASP A 301 0.75 -13.19 -16.65
C ASP A 301 0.28 -11.73 -16.56
N LYS A 302 -0.71 -11.45 -15.74
CA LYS A 302 -1.25 -10.10 -15.54
C LYS A 302 -0.85 -9.55 -14.18
N CYS A 303 -0.21 -8.40 -14.19
CA CYS A 303 -0.03 -7.54 -13.03
C CYS A 303 -1.25 -6.61 -12.92
N TRP A 304 -2.21 -6.96 -12.08
CA TRP A 304 -3.34 -6.09 -11.77
C TRP A 304 -2.84 -4.88 -11.01
N TYR A 305 -3.36 -3.73 -11.38
CA TYR A 305 -2.87 -2.44 -10.91
C TYR A 305 -4.05 -1.51 -10.62
N PHE A 306 -4.07 -0.99 -9.43
CA PHE A 306 -4.97 0.09 -9.05
C PHE A 306 -4.14 1.27 -8.56
N VAL A 307 -4.49 2.48 -8.97
CA VAL A 307 -3.80 3.69 -8.52
C VAL A 307 -4.80 4.78 -8.20
N ARG A 308 -4.59 5.41 -7.07
CA ARG A 308 -5.33 6.59 -6.61
C ARG A 308 -4.97 7.79 -7.47
N GLN A 309 -5.99 8.58 -7.84
CA GLN A 309 -5.83 9.87 -8.47
C GLN A 309 -6.39 10.94 -7.53
N ASP A 310 -5.57 11.89 -7.16
CA ASP A 310 -5.88 12.81 -6.07
C ASP A 310 -6.87 13.91 -6.46
N GLU A 311 -6.72 14.50 -7.66
CA GLU A 311 -7.48 15.69 -8.07
C GLU A 311 -8.96 15.41 -8.36
N CYS A 312 -9.29 14.25 -8.94
CA CYS A 312 -10.65 13.89 -9.34
C CYS A 312 -11.31 12.90 -8.39
N MET A 313 -10.68 12.58 -7.27
CA MET A 313 -11.23 11.71 -6.23
C MET A 313 -11.72 10.37 -6.77
N GLN A 314 -10.88 9.70 -7.53
CA GLN A 314 -11.16 8.41 -8.15
C GLN A 314 -9.88 7.57 -8.27
N GLY A 315 -10.03 6.31 -8.64
CA GLY A 315 -8.92 5.42 -8.94
C GLY A 315 -8.98 4.87 -10.35
N PHE A 316 -7.83 4.44 -10.85
CA PHE A 316 -7.69 3.74 -12.12
C PHE A 316 -7.38 2.27 -11.87
N LEU A 317 -8.25 1.40 -12.37
CA LEU A 317 -8.05 -0.05 -12.37
C LEU A 317 -7.61 -0.49 -13.76
N THR A 318 -6.47 -1.15 -13.85
CA THR A 318 -5.91 -1.67 -15.10
C THR A 318 -5.09 -2.94 -14.85
N ALA A 319 -4.44 -3.44 -15.88
CA ALA A 319 -3.47 -4.53 -15.77
C ALA A 319 -2.32 -4.34 -16.74
N TYR A 320 -1.12 -4.68 -16.30
CA TYR A 320 0.07 -4.80 -17.14
C TYR A 320 0.30 -6.25 -17.50
N ASP A 321 0.48 -6.54 -18.77
CA ASP A 321 0.76 -7.88 -19.28
C ASP A 321 2.27 -8.13 -19.27
N LEU A 322 2.70 -9.06 -18.43
CA LEU A 322 4.12 -9.38 -18.24
C LEU A 322 4.75 -10.08 -19.44
N GLN A 323 3.96 -10.68 -20.34
CA GLN A 323 4.48 -11.33 -21.55
C GLN A 323 4.64 -10.34 -22.70
N THR A 324 3.66 -9.45 -22.89
CA THR A 324 3.65 -8.54 -24.03
C THR A 324 4.21 -7.16 -23.71
N GLY A 325 4.39 -6.83 -22.41
CA GLY A 325 4.83 -5.50 -21.99
C GLY A 325 3.79 -4.40 -22.19
N MET A 326 2.49 -4.75 -22.25
CA MET A 326 1.44 -3.80 -22.60
C MET A 326 0.49 -3.55 -21.44
N TRP A 327 0.10 -2.29 -21.25
CA TRP A 327 -0.97 -1.90 -20.35
C TRP A 327 -2.35 -2.07 -20.99
N ALA A 328 -3.29 -2.62 -20.25
CA ALA A 328 -4.70 -2.60 -20.63
C ALA A 328 -5.27 -1.18 -20.50
N VAL A 329 -6.31 -0.89 -21.27
CA VAL A 329 -7.06 0.37 -21.13
C VAL A 329 -7.70 0.41 -19.73
N PRO A 330 -7.49 1.48 -18.95
CA PRO A 330 -7.97 1.53 -17.57
C PRO A 330 -9.49 1.69 -17.48
N THR A 331 -10.04 1.19 -16.39
CA THR A 331 -11.40 1.45 -15.92
C THR A 331 -11.36 2.39 -14.74
N LEU A 332 -12.24 3.39 -14.72
CA LEU A 332 -12.35 4.31 -13.59
C LEU A 332 -13.20 3.71 -12.48
N VAL A 333 -12.68 3.72 -11.26
CA VAL A 333 -13.44 3.42 -10.05
C VAL A 333 -13.74 4.74 -9.37
N ARG A 334 -14.98 5.17 -9.47
CA ARG A 334 -15.45 6.41 -8.85
C ARG A 334 -15.49 6.27 -7.34
N ASP A 335 -15.21 7.36 -6.66
CA ASP A 335 -15.23 7.38 -5.20
C ASP A 335 -14.28 6.34 -4.59
N ALA A 336 -13.11 6.17 -5.20
CA ALA A 336 -12.05 5.31 -4.71
C ALA A 336 -10.79 6.13 -4.46
N GLN A 337 -10.54 6.38 -3.21
CA GLN A 337 -9.46 7.21 -2.69
C GLN A 337 -8.63 6.44 -1.68
N SER A 338 -7.53 7.03 -1.26
CA SER A 338 -6.66 6.46 -0.25
C SER A 338 -5.87 5.25 -0.74
N ARG A 339 -4.98 4.76 0.08
CA ARG A 339 -4.23 3.53 -0.17
C ARG A 339 -5.22 2.36 -0.22
N SER A 340 -5.08 1.54 -1.23
CA SER A 340 -5.94 0.39 -1.50
C SER A 340 -5.14 -0.89 -1.40
N ASP A 341 -5.84 -2.03 -1.33
CA ASP A 341 -5.22 -3.34 -1.20
C ASP A 341 -5.94 -4.37 -2.07
N PHE A 342 -5.21 -5.38 -2.57
CA PHE A 342 -5.81 -6.50 -3.27
C PHE A 342 -5.87 -7.74 -2.38
N ILE A 343 -6.93 -8.54 -2.56
CA ILE A 343 -7.08 -9.86 -1.96
C ILE A 343 -7.34 -10.87 -3.07
N TRP A 344 -6.65 -12.00 -3.00
CA TRP A 344 -6.95 -13.18 -3.80
C TRP A 344 -7.64 -14.23 -2.93
N TYR A 345 -8.89 -14.58 -3.28
CA TYR A 345 -9.66 -15.57 -2.54
C TYR A 345 -10.53 -16.38 -3.49
N ASN A 346 -10.54 -17.71 -3.34
CA ASN A 346 -11.37 -18.63 -4.13
C ASN A 346 -11.32 -18.41 -5.65
N GLY A 347 -10.11 -18.16 -6.20
CA GLY A 347 -9.95 -17.95 -7.64
C GLY A 347 -10.45 -16.60 -8.16
N ALA A 348 -10.86 -15.70 -7.28
CA ALA A 348 -11.28 -14.35 -7.60
C ALA A 348 -10.33 -13.30 -6.98
N LEU A 349 -10.19 -12.18 -7.67
CA LEU A 349 -9.42 -11.02 -7.23
C LEU A 349 -10.39 -9.95 -6.72
N TYR A 350 -10.10 -9.40 -5.55
CA TYR A 350 -10.86 -8.33 -4.93
C TYR A 350 -9.96 -7.12 -4.68
N LEU A 351 -10.51 -5.93 -4.85
CA LEU A 351 -9.88 -4.66 -4.46
C LEU A 351 -10.62 -4.11 -3.25
N ILE A 352 -9.87 -3.83 -2.18
CA ILE A 352 -10.35 -3.04 -1.05
C ILE A 352 -9.91 -1.60 -1.28
N HIS A 353 -10.85 -0.67 -1.25
CA HIS A 353 -10.60 0.75 -1.45
C HIS A 353 -11.40 1.58 -0.45
N ALA A 354 -10.98 2.82 -0.18
CA ALA A 354 -11.73 3.74 0.64
C ALA A 354 -12.53 4.73 -0.23
N PRO A 355 -13.73 5.18 0.22
CA PRO A 355 -14.47 6.27 -0.41
C PRO A 355 -13.79 7.63 -0.17
N ILE A 356 -14.29 8.68 -0.83
CA ILE A 356 -13.74 10.05 -0.75
C ILE A 356 -13.76 10.59 0.67
N ASP A 357 -14.87 10.44 1.36
CA ASP A 357 -15.07 10.93 2.73
C ASP A 357 -14.32 10.11 3.78
N ARG A 358 -13.77 8.95 3.34
CA ARG A 358 -12.98 8.05 4.19
C ARG A 358 -13.70 7.65 5.49
N ASN A 359 -15.01 7.47 5.42
CA ASN A 359 -15.83 7.00 6.54
C ASN A 359 -16.00 5.48 6.56
N GLY A 360 -15.35 4.78 5.62
CA GLY A 360 -15.45 3.34 5.49
C GLY A 360 -14.56 2.79 4.38
N PHE A 361 -14.95 1.65 3.82
CA PHE A 361 -14.25 1.02 2.71
C PHE A 361 -15.22 0.29 1.78
N GLY A 362 -14.76 0.05 0.54
CA GLY A 362 -15.47 -0.78 -0.42
C GLY A 362 -14.67 -2.03 -0.77
N ILE A 363 -15.39 -3.11 -1.09
CA ILE A 363 -14.81 -4.32 -1.67
C ILE A 363 -15.37 -4.49 -3.08
N LEU A 364 -14.48 -4.49 -4.07
CA LEU A 364 -14.83 -4.65 -5.47
C LEU A 364 -14.32 -6.00 -5.98
N ARG A 365 -15.19 -6.87 -6.48
CA ARG A 365 -14.79 -8.09 -7.18
C ARG A 365 -14.41 -7.76 -8.61
N ILE A 366 -13.18 -8.07 -8.97
CA ILE A 366 -12.62 -7.74 -10.28
C ILE A 366 -13.09 -8.77 -11.33
N ASP A 367 -13.70 -8.29 -12.40
CA ASP A 367 -13.87 -9.08 -13.60
C ASP A 367 -12.58 -9.01 -14.43
N ARG A 368 -11.80 -10.09 -14.40
CA ARG A 368 -10.49 -10.12 -15.06
C ARG A 368 -10.58 -10.20 -16.58
N LYS A 369 -11.74 -10.50 -17.15
CA LYS A 369 -11.96 -10.50 -18.61
C LYS A 369 -12.46 -9.15 -19.12
N ASN A 370 -13.28 -8.50 -18.31
CA ASN A 370 -13.86 -7.19 -18.62
C ASN A 370 -13.82 -6.31 -17.35
N PRO A 371 -12.74 -5.59 -17.06
CA PRO A 371 -12.61 -4.80 -15.85
C PRO A 371 -13.75 -3.81 -15.61
N ALA A 372 -14.39 -3.31 -16.66
CA ALA A 372 -15.55 -2.42 -16.56
C ALA A 372 -16.83 -3.13 -16.02
N ALA A 373 -16.86 -4.46 -16.07
CA ALA A 373 -17.92 -5.28 -15.49
C ALA A 373 -17.62 -5.73 -14.05
N SER A 374 -16.52 -5.27 -13.45
CA SER A 374 -16.25 -5.49 -12.03
C SER A 374 -17.36 -4.91 -11.17
N ARG A 375 -17.71 -5.60 -10.10
CA ARG A 375 -18.88 -5.25 -9.30
C ARG A 375 -18.56 -5.05 -7.83
N PRO A 376 -19.19 -4.09 -7.16
CA PRO A 376 -19.13 -3.96 -5.71
C PRO A 376 -19.69 -5.23 -5.04
N VAL A 377 -19.04 -5.68 -3.98
CA VAL A 377 -19.48 -6.79 -3.14
C VAL A 377 -19.94 -6.29 -1.79
N ALA A 378 -19.23 -5.29 -1.25
CA ALA A 378 -19.60 -4.59 -0.03
C ALA A 378 -19.21 -3.12 -0.14
N VAL A 379 -20.04 -2.26 0.45
CA VAL A 379 -19.75 -0.83 0.67
C VAL A 379 -20.04 -0.58 2.15
N ALA A 380 -19.00 -0.59 2.95
CA ALA A 380 -19.05 -0.51 4.40
C ALA A 380 -18.91 0.94 4.85
N ASP A 381 -19.94 1.49 5.49
CA ASP A 381 -19.88 2.77 6.19
C ASP A 381 -19.59 2.51 7.68
N MET A 382 -18.39 2.86 8.11
CA MET A 382 -17.96 2.67 9.50
C MET A 382 -18.37 3.83 10.40
N HIS A 383 -18.99 4.89 9.83
CA HIS A 383 -19.31 6.14 10.50
C HIS A 383 -18.12 6.78 11.22
N ASP A 384 -16.91 6.47 10.77
CA ASP A 384 -15.68 6.86 11.41
C ASP A 384 -14.61 7.14 10.34
N SER A 385 -13.67 8.02 10.61
CA SER A 385 -12.58 8.30 9.67
C SER A 385 -11.65 7.07 9.55
N LEU A 386 -11.76 6.39 8.43
CA LEU A 386 -10.94 5.21 8.14
C LEU A 386 -9.87 5.53 7.10
N PHE A 387 -8.61 5.21 7.43
CA PHE A 387 -7.47 5.43 6.54
C PHE A 387 -6.67 4.15 6.37
N TYR A 388 -6.26 3.88 5.15
CA TYR A 388 -5.27 2.90 4.75
C TYR A 388 -5.54 1.49 5.29
N PRO A 389 -6.66 0.88 4.89
CA PRO A 389 -6.93 -0.50 5.27
C PRO A 389 -5.84 -1.41 4.69
N TYR A 390 -5.26 -2.24 5.56
CA TYR A 390 -4.37 -3.32 5.17
C TYR A 390 -5.01 -4.64 5.57
N THR A 391 -5.11 -5.56 4.62
CA THR A 391 -5.80 -6.83 4.82
C THR A 391 -4.87 -8.00 4.55
N ASP A 392 -4.84 -8.96 5.46
CA ASP A 392 -4.16 -10.23 5.27
C ASP A 392 -5.08 -11.41 5.62
N LEU A 393 -4.80 -12.59 5.06
CA LEU A 393 -5.67 -13.75 5.16
C LEU A 393 -5.05 -14.79 6.08
N TYR A 394 -5.83 -15.24 7.09
CA TYR A 394 -5.43 -16.30 8.01
C TYR A 394 -6.59 -17.29 8.17
N GLY A 395 -6.39 -18.51 7.67
CA GLY A 395 -7.45 -19.50 7.61
C GLY A 395 -8.65 -18.99 6.81
N ASP A 396 -9.83 -19.08 7.39
CA ASP A 396 -11.10 -18.66 6.77
C ASP A 396 -11.46 -17.18 7.03
N TYR A 397 -10.51 -16.40 7.58
CA TYR A 397 -10.74 -15.02 7.95
C TYR A 397 -9.83 -14.04 7.21
N ALA A 398 -10.40 -12.90 6.84
CA ALA A 398 -9.64 -11.69 6.55
C ALA A 398 -9.41 -10.92 7.85
N TYR A 399 -8.17 -10.60 8.12
CA TYR A 399 -7.77 -9.66 9.18
C TYR A 399 -7.49 -8.32 8.55
N MET A 400 -8.02 -7.25 9.12
CA MET A 400 -7.86 -5.91 8.59
C MET A 400 -7.37 -4.96 9.68
N SER A 401 -6.25 -4.30 9.44
CA SER A 401 -5.84 -3.15 10.23
C SER A 401 -6.13 -1.85 9.48
N TYR A 402 -6.51 -0.81 10.19
CA TYR A 402 -6.77 0.50 9.65
C TYR A 402 -6.58 1.58 10.71
N THR A 403 -6.35 2.80 10.27
CA THR A 403 -6.24 3.94 11.15
C THR A 403 -7.61 4.62 11.28
N VAL A 404 -8.02 4.93 12.50
CA VAL A 404 -9.23 5.69 12.80
C VAL A 404 -8.85 7.10 13.22
N ALA A 405 -9.34 8.11 12.49
CA ALA A 405 -9.10 9.53 12.74
C ALA A 405 -7.62 9.92 12.93
N ARG A 406 -6.68 9.07 12.46
CA ARG A 406 -5.23 9.18 12.71
C ARG A 406 -4.84 9.18 14.20
N LYS A 407 -5.72 8.65 15.06
CA LYS A 407 -5.51 8.58 16.53
C LYS A 407 -5.44 7.16 17.05
N HIS A 408 -6.07 6.22 16.34
CA HIS A 408 -6.13 4.83 16.73
C HIS A 408 -5.72 3.94 15.57
N ILE A 409 -5.13 2.81 15.87
CA ILE A 409 -4.95 1.70 14.94
C ILE A 409 -5.87 0.59 15.41
N ARG A 410 -6.83 0.23 14.60
CA ARG A 410 -7.78 -0.84 14.90
C ARG A 410 -7.45 -2.07 14.08
N LEU A 411 -7.44 -3.23 14.73
CA LEU A 411 -7.35 -4.53 14.09
C LEU A 411 -8.67 -5.26 14.30
N THR A 412 -9.26 -5.73 13.22
CA THR A 412 -10.49 -6.50 13.22
C THR A 412 -10.39 -7.70 12.28
N ARG A 413 -11.37 -8.57 12.30
CA ARG A 413 -11.47 -9.68 11.36
C ARG A 413 -12.91 -9.90 10.90
N PHE A 414 -13.07 -10.58 9.78
CA PHE A 414 -14.35 -11.06 9.29
C PHE A 414 -14.20 -12.37 8.49
N PRO A 415 -15.23 -13.23 8.46
CA PRO A 415 -15.19 -14.48 7.72
C PRO A 415 -15.23 -14.21 6.21
N LEU A 416 -14.27 -14.78 5.46
CA LEU A 416 -14.12 -14.57 4.03
C LEU A 416 -15.33 -15.04 3.23
N ALA A 417 -15.80 -16.26 3.50
CA ALA A 417 -16.87 -16.88 2.74
C ALA A 417 -18.21 -16.13 2.81
N ALA A 418 -18.44 -15.40 3.91
CA ALA A 418 -19.68 -14.63 4.09
C ALA A 418 -19.76 -13.38 3.21
N TYR A 419 -18.58 -12.83 2.83
CA TYR A 419 -18.49 -11.53 2.16
C TYR A 419 -17.76 -11.56 0.82
N LEU A 420 -16.93 -12.59 0.56
CA LEU A 420 -16.15 -12.71 -0.66
C LEU A 420 -16.56 -13.93 -1.52
N GLY A 421 -17.72 -14.48 -1.31
CA GLY A 421 -18.25 -15.65 -2.02
C GLY A 421 -18.70 -15.38 -3.46
#